data_1ffa467d15a76c80826d1df82449f2f8
#
_entry.id   1ffa467d15a76c80826d1df82449f2f8
#
_cell.length_a   1.000
_cell.length_b   1.000
_cell.length_c   1.000
_cell.angle_alpha   90.00
_cell.angle_beta   90.00
_cell.angle_gamma   90.00
#
_symmetry.space_group_name_H-M   'P 1'
#
loop_
_entity.id
_entity.type
_entity.pdbx_description
1 polymer ?
#
loop_
_entity_poly.entity_id
_entity_poly.type
_entity_poly.pdbx_seq_one_letter_code
_entity_poly.pdbx_strand_id
1 'polypeptide(L)'
;MAYTYRFIDKHGNVIYIGKTVNMDLRMQNHFNKGHLPKECYNAVCRIEYQKHKTESDALIMETYYITKYSPKYNKLGQSRDVPTITFDEKNWNIYKEFKPVQTRDYKPSKLLKFGLAIIYLTIILLLLIKIV
;
A
#
# COMPACT_ATOMS: atom_id res chain seq x y z
N MET A 1 9.92 21.68 14.71
CA MET A 1 8.95 21.30 13.70
C MET A 1 8.79 19.79 13.68
N ALA A 2 7.57 19.32 13.43
CA ALA A 2 7.28 17.90 13.32
C ALA A 2 6.41 17.63 12.09
N TYR A 3 6.22 16.37 11.75
CA TYR A 3 5.53 15.95 10.54
C TYR A 3 4.60 14.78 10.87
N THR A 4 3.40 14.79 10.28
CA THR A 4 2.58 13.59 10.10
C THR A 4 2.73 13.15 8.65
N TYR A 5 2.93 11.87 8.41
CA TYR A 5 3.09 11.34 7.06
C TYR A 5 2.18 10.14 6.82
N ARG A 6 1.87 9.87 5.56
CA ARG A 6 1.06 8.73 5.16
C ARG A 6 1.63 8.01 3.94
N PHE A 7 1.46 6.69 3.93
CA PHE A 7 1.77 5.84 2.79
C PHE A 7 0.48 5.54 2.03
N ILE A 8 0.55 5.69 0.72
CA ILE A 8 -0.60 5.55 -0.18
C ILE A 8 -0.27 4.45 -1.19
N ASP A 9 -1.23 3.54 -1.39
CA ASP A 9 -1.11 2.46 -2.37
C ASP A 9 -1.49 2.91 -3.80
N LYS A 10 -1.38 2.00 -4.76
CA LYS A 10 -1.71 2.24 -6.18
C LYS A 10 -3.18 2.58 -6.44
N HIS A 11 -4.07 2.31 -5.49
CA HIS A 11 -5.49 2.59 -5.57
C HIS A 11 -5.87 3.90 -4.87
N GLY A 12 -4.90 4.60 -4.29
CA GLY A 12 -5.13 5.83 -3.52
C GLY A 12 -5.53 5.60 -2.07
N ASN A 13 -5.50 4.35 -1.56
CA ASN A 13 -5.83 4.08 -0.17
C ASN A 13 -4.67 4.44 0.74
N VAL A 14 -5.00 5.03 1.89
CA VAL A 14 -4.04 5.26 2.98
C VAL A 14 -3.80 3.94 3.69
N ILE A 15 -2.57 3.40 3.60
CA ILE A 15 -2.20 2.09 4.13
C ILE A 15 -1.39 2.14 5.42
N TYR A 16 -0.76 3.28 5.71
CA TYR A 16 -0.03 3.54 6.95
C TYR A 16 0.04 5.04 7.23
N ILE A 17 0.03 5.41 8.51
CA ILE A 17 0.21 6.78 9.00
C ILE A 17 1.24 6.76 10.13
N GLY A 18 2.10 7.78 10.18
CA GLY A 18 3.09 7.95 11.24
C GLY A 18 3.45 9.40 11.47
N LYS A 19 4.18 9.67 12.55
CA LYS A 19 4.76 10.98 12.85
C LYS A 19 6.27 10.93 12.97
N THR A 20 6.92 12.06 12.77
CA THR A 20 8.36 12.20 12.97
C THR A 20 8.77 13.66 13.12
N VAL A 21 9.93 13.91 13.72
CA VAL A 21 10.60 15.22 13.72
C VAL A 21 11.61 15.34 12.57
N ASN A 22 11.98 14.22 11.94
CA ASN A 22 12.90 14.20 10.81
C ASN A 22 12.43 13.21 9.73
N MET A 23 11.91 13.74 8.62
CA MET A 23 11.35 12.93 7.53
C MET A 23 12.40 12.04 6.87
N ASP A 24 13.59 12.58 6.57
CA ASP A 24 14.62 11.83 5.82
C ASP A 24 15.12 10.64 6.64
N LEU A 25 15.46 10.87 7.91
CA LEU A 25 15.90 9.81 8.80
C LEU A 25 14.80 8.76 9.02
N ARG A 26 13.54 9.19 9.14
CA ARG A 26 12.41 8.29 9.33
C ARG A 26 12.19 7.40 8.10
N MET A 27 12.26 7.97 6.91
CA MET A 27 12.13 7.21 5.66
C MET A 27 13.31 6.24 5.46
N GLN A 28 14.53 6.66 5.74
CA GLN A 28 15.69 5.76 5.74
C GLN A 28 15.48 4.57 6.69
N ASN A 29 15.00 4.81 7.93
CA ASN A 29 14.71 3.75 8.88
C ASN A 29 13.61 2.82 8.40
N HIS A 30 12.55 3.33 7.79
CA HIS A 30 11.49 2.51 7.21
C HIS A 30 12.03 1.57 6.13
N PHE A 31 12.70 2.11 5.12
CA PHE A 31 13.09 1.34 3.95
C PHE A 31 14.36 0.51 4.13
N ASN A 32 15.24 0.85 5.10
CA ASN A 32 16.46 0.09 5.37
C ASN A 32 16.31 -0.93 6.49
N LYS A 33 15.54 -0.58 7.56
CA LYS A 33 15.43 -1.43 8.77
C LYS A 33 14.11 -2.21 8.84
N GLY A 34 13.08 -1.78 8.13
CA GLY A 34 11.83 -2.52 7.99
C GLY A 34 11.04 -2.68 9.29
N HIS A 35 10.42 -1.62 9.81
CA HIS A 35 9.56 -1.68 11.00
C HIS A 35 8.14 -2.23 10.71
N LEU A 36 7.75 -2.22 9.43
CA LEU A 36 6.45 -2.69 8.97
C LEU A 36 6.64 -3.98 8.16
N PRO A 37 5.57 -4.76 7.95
CA PRO A 37 5.63 -5.90 7.06
C PRO A 37 6.12 -5.52 5.66
N LYS A 38 6.87 -6.42 5.01
CA LYS A 38 7.43 -6.20 3.67
C LYS A 38 6.36 -5.86 2.63
N GLU A 39 5.18 -6.43 2.79
CA GLU A 39 4.00 -6.18 1.95
C GLU A 39 3.57 -4.72 1.98
N CYS A 40 3.73 -4.04 3.13
CA CYS A 40 3.46 -2.61 3.24
C CYS A 40 4.38 -1.82 2.31
N TYR A 41 5.69 -2.05 2.40
CA TYR A 41 6.67 -1.34 1.59
C TYR A 41 6.52 -1.63 0.08
N ASN A 42 6.14 -2.84 -0.28
CA ASN A 42 5.87 -3.23 -1.67
C ASN A 42 4.60 -2.56 -2.24
N ALA A 43 3.65 -2.20 -1.37
CA ALA A 43 2.40 -1.58 -1.76
C ALA A 43 2.47 -0.06 -1.87
N VAL A 44 3.48 0.59 -1.26
CA VAL A 44 3.61 2.06 -1.26
C VAL A 44 3.88 2.58 -2.66
N CYS A 45 3.00 3.43 -3.17
CA CYS A 45 3.19 4.16 -4.43
C CYS A 45 3.49 5.63 -4.21
N ARG A 46 3.02 6.21 -3.09
CA ARG A 46 3.27 7.61 -2.77
C ARG A 46 3.37 7.81 -1.27
N ILE A 47 4.26 8.71 -0.87
CA ILE A 47 4.42 9.18 0.50
C ILE A 47 4.07 10.66 0.53
N GLU A 48 3.16 11.02 1.41
CA GLU A 48 2.75 12.41 1.63
C GLU A 48 2.97 12.81 3.07
N TYR A 49 3.11 14.11 3.33
CA TYR A 49 3.32 14.64 4.67
C TYR A 49 2.61 15.97 4.88
N GLN A 50 2.32 16.25 6.13
CA GLN A 50 1.93 17.55 6.65
C GLN A 50 2.96 18.04 7.66
N LYS A 51 3.22 19.33 7.66
CA LYS A 51 4.18 19.98 8.55
C LYS A 51 3.44 20.63 9.72
N HIS A 52 3.96 20.44 10.92
CA HIS A 52 3.38 20.97 12.17
C HIS A 52 4.40 21.80 12.93
N LYS A 53 3.90 22.77 13.72
CA LYS A 53 4.74 23.63 14.56
C LYS A 53 5.37 22.84 15.70
N THR A 54 4.60 21.91 16.31
CA THR A 54 5.02 21.13 17.47
C THR A 54 4.89 19.63 17.21
N GLU A 55 5.55 18.83 18.06
CA GLU A 55 5.40 17.37 18.04
C GLU A 55 4.03 16.94 18.57
N SER A 56 3.46 17.70 19.49
CA SER A 56 2.12 17.46 20.01
C SER A 56 1.06 17.61 18.90
N ASP A 57 1.18 18.64 18.05
CA ASP A 57 0.29 18.81 16.91
C ASP A 57 0.39 17.61 15.95
N ALA A 58 1.61 17.15 15.66
CA ALA A 58 1.82 15.99 14.81
C ALA A 58 1.22 14.71 15.42
N LEU A 59 1.28 14.54 16.74
CA LEU A 59 0.69 13.40 17.44
C LEU A 59 -0.86 13.41 17.36
N ILE A 60 -1.46 14.58 17.56
CA ILE A 60 -2.92 14.76 17.46
C ILE A 60 -3.37 14.41 16.04
N MET A 61 -2.68 14.91 15.02
CA MET A 61 -3.01 14.65 13.62
C MET A 61 -2.78 13.20 13.22
N GLU A 62 -1.71 12.56 13.70
CA GLU A 62 -1.47 11.13 13.52
C GLU A 62 -2.65 10.31 14.06
N THR A 63 -3.03 10.54 15.32
CA THR A 63 -4.15 9.84 15.99
C THR A 63 -5.47 10.07 15.24
N TYR A 64 -5.76 11.30 14.87
CA TYR A 64 -6.94 11.65 14.09
C TYR A 64 -7.01 10.88 12.77
N TYR A 65 -5.93 10.89 11.99
CA TYR A 65 -5.91 10.23 10.70
C TYR A 65 -5.91 8.70 10.80
N ILE A 66 -5.24 8.11 11.82
CA ILE A 66 -5.31 6.67 12.06
C ILE A 66 -6.76 6.26 12.34
N THR A 67 -7.48 7.00 13.19
CA THR A 67 -8.87 6.71 13.49
C THR A 67 -9.77 6.89 12.27
N LYS A 68 -9.56 7.97 11.51
CA LYS A 68 -10.38 8.30 10.34
C LYS A 68 -10.23 7.30 9.19
N TYR A 69 -8.98 6.93 8.86
CA TYR A 69 -8.70 6.08 7.70
C TYR A 69 -8.60 4.60 8.05
N SER A 70 -8.43 4.26 9.32
CA SER A 70 -8.20 2.89 9.80
C SER A 70 -7.17 2.12 8.94
N PRO A 71 -5.93 2.64 8.78
CA PRO A 71 -4.99 2.09 7.82
C PRO A 71 -4.60 0.66 8.19
N LYS A 72 -4.49 -0.20 7.19
CA LYS A 72 -4.22 -1.64 7.36
C LYS A 72 -2.99 -1.96 8.21
N TYR A 73 -1.96 -1.13 8.15
CA TYR A 73 -0.67 -1.39 8.82
C TYR A 73 -0.48 -0.60 10.12
N ASN A 74 -1.46 0.17 10.57
CA ASN A 74 -1.49 0.76 11.89
C ASN A 74 -2.25 -0.17 12.84
N LYS A 75 -1.54 -1.08 13.52
CA LYS A 75 -2.17 -2.02 14.47
C LYS A 75 -2.50 -1.37 15.81
N LEU A 76 -1.77 -0.33 16.20
CA LEU A 76 -1.96 0.44 17.44
C LEU A 76 -2.59 1.80 17.09
N GLY A 77 -3.47 2.30 17.96
CA GLY A 77 -4.10 3.62 17.81
C GLY A 77 -5.38 3.64 16.99
N GLN A 78 -5.91 2.49 16.57
CA GLN A 78 -7.25 2.43 15.99
C GLN A 78 -8.27 2.52 17.13
N SER A 79 -8.88 3.70 17.30
CA SER A 79 -10.07 3.86 18.13
C SER A 79 -11.30 3.39 17.36
N ARG A 80 -12.31 2.88 18.10
CA ARG A 80 -13.64 2.57 17.52
C ARG A 80 -14.47 3.82 17.29
N ASP A 81 -14.10 4.92 17.94
CA ASP A 81 -14.85 6.16 17.87
C ASP A 81 -14.35 7.02 16.72
N VAL A 82 -15.25 7.37 15.82
CA VAL A 82 -14.95 8.28 14.70
C VAL A 82 -14.74 9.67 15.27
N PRO A 83 -13.68 10.39 14.91
CA PRO A 83 -13.44 11.75 15.38
C PRO A 83 -14.60 12.68 14.98
N THR A 84 -15.12 13.43 15.95
CA THR A 84 -16.16 14.44 15.69
C THR A 84 -15.58 15.77 15.19
N ILE A 85 -14.26 15.97 15.37
CA ILE A 85 -13.53 17.15 14.90
C ILE A 85 -13.04 16.89 13.49
N THR A 86 -13.31 17.82 12.57
CA THR A 86 -12.79 17.79 11.20
C THR A 86 -11.62 18.76 11.08
N PHE A 87 -10.49 18.30 10.55
CA PHE A 87 -9.35 19.13 10.23
C PHE A 87 -9.28 19.38 8.71
N ASP A 88 -8.67 20.51 8.31
CA ASP A 88 -8.45 20.80 6.89
C ASP A 88 -7.42 19.84 6.31
N GLU A 89 -7.87 19.01 5.36
CA GLU A 89 -7.05 17.99 4.70
C GLU A 89 -6.31 18.51 3.46
N LYS A 90 -6.47 19.77 3.10
CA LYS A 90 -5.94 20.32 1.84
C LYS A 90 -4.42 20.47 1.79
N ASN A 91 -3.71 20.24 2.89
CA ASN A 91 -2.28 20.56 3.04
C ASN A 91 -1.36 19.34 3.07
N TRP A 92 -1.65 18.30 2.27
CA TRP A 92 -0.72 17.20 2.06
C TRP A 92 0.28 17.54 0.97
N ASN A 93 1.58 17.45 1.31
CA ASN A 93 2.67 17.64 0.36
C ASN A 93 3.23 16.28 -0.04
N ILE A 94 3.61 16.12 -1.31
CA ILE A 94 4.25 14.89 -1.78
C ILE A 94 5.70 14.89 -1.30
N TYR A 95 6.10 13.85 -0.58
CA TYR A 95 7.50 13.61 -0.22
C TYR A 95 8.21 12.78 -1.29
N LYS A 96 7.56 11.70 -1.74
CA LYS A 96 8.12 10.79 -2.75
C LYS A 96 7.01 10.04 -3.48
N GLU A 97 7.21 9.84 -4.77
CA GLU A 97 6.40 8.94 -5.60
C GLU A 97 7.27 7.78 -6.07
N PHE A 98 6.71 6.59 -6.05
CA PHE A 98 7.31 5.39 -6.62
C PHE A 98 6.57 5.07 -7.91
N LYS A 99 7.32 4.82 -8.98
CA LYS A 99 6.69 4.30 -10.20
C LYS A 99 6.06 2.95 -9.82
N PRO A 100 4.77 2.72 -10.14
CA PRO A 100 4.19 1.41 -9.93
C PRO A 100 5.08 0.40 -10.65
N VAL A 101 5.48 -0.66 -9.94
CA VAL A 101 6.11 -1.80 -10.59
C VAL A 101 5.11 -2.27 -11.62
N GLN A 102 5.40 -2.04 -12.90
CA GLN A 102 4.62 -2.63 -13.98
C GLN A 102 4.79 -4.14 -13.80
N THR A 103 3.79 -4.76 -13.19
CA THR A 103 3.62 -6.20 -13.36
C THR A 103 3.47 -6.37 -14.86
N ARG A 104 4.54 -6.87 -15.51
CA ARG A 104 4.41 -7.29 -16.91
C ARG A 104 3.22 -8.24 -16.90
N ASP A 105 2.14 -7.80 -17.53
CA ASP A 105 1.01 -8.69 -17.78
C ASP A 105 1.62 -9.91 -18.46
N TYR A 106 1.65 -11.02 -17.73
CA TYR A 106 2.13 -12.28 -18.28
C TYR A 106 1.18 -12.65 -19.42
N LYS A 107 1.53 -12.23 -20.62
CA LYS A 107 0.90 -12.74 -21.84
C LYS A 107 1.51 -14.11 -22.09
N PRO A 108 0.77 -15.21 -21.87
CA PRO A 108 1.31 -16.53 -22.12
C PRO A 108 1.81 -16.58 -23.56
N SER A 109 3.03 -17.05 -23.74
CA SER A 109 3.63 -17.17 -25.05
C SER A 109 2.72 -17.99 -25.98
N LYS A 110 2.73 -17.70 -27.29
CA LYS A 110 1.96 -18.49 -28.27
C LYS A 110 2.23 -19.99 -28.09
N LEU A 111 3.47 -20.35 -27.77
CA LEU A 111 3.88 -21.74 -27.52
C LEU A 111 3.14 -22.38 -26.34
N LEU A 112 2.93 -21.63 -25.23
CA LEU A 112 2.19 -22.12 -24.06
C LEU A 112 0.71 -22.33 -24.39
N LYS A 113 0.11 -21.44 -25.20
CA LYS A 113 -1.27 -21.59 -25.66
C LYS A 113 -1.44 -22.81 -26.57
N PHE A 114 -0.48 -23.08 -27.47
CA PHE A 114 -0.46 -24.29 -28.30
C PHE A 114 -0.30 -25.55 -27.45
N GLY A 115 0.60 -25.55 -26.47
CA GLY A 115 0.79 -26.67 -25.55
C GLY A 115 -0.49 -27.02 -24.78
N LEU A 116 -1.20 -26.04 -24.26
CA LEU A 116 -2.48 -26.24 -23.55
C LEU A 116 -3.57 -26.76 -24.49
N ALA A 117 -3.64 -26.28 -25.74
CA ALA A 117 -4.59 -26.77 -26.73
C ALA A 117 -4.36 -28.23 -27.11
N ILE A 118 -3.09 -28.67 -27.25
CA ILE A 118 -2.74 -30.07 -27.51
C ILE A 118 -3.15 -30.96 -26.35
N ILE A 119 -2.86 -30.56 -25.09
CA ILE A 119 -3.25 -31.30 -23.90
C ILE A 119 -4.78 -31.45 -23.83
N TYR A 120 -5.52 -30.40 -24.12
CA TYR A 120 -7.00 -30.43 -24.13
C TYR A 120 -7.55 -31.40 -25.17
N LEU A 121 -7.00 -31.36 -26.40
CA LEU A 121 -7.35 -32.30 -27.50
C LEU A 121 -7.06 -33.77 -27.16
N THR A 122 -5.92 -34.04 -26.53
CA THR A 122 -5.56 -35.43 -26.13
C THR A 122 -6.50 -35.95 -25.03
N ILE A 123 -6.90 -35.10 -24.07
CA ILE A 123 -7.88 -35.49 -23.04
C ILE A 123 -9.23 -35.83 -23.67
N ILE A 124 -9.72 -35.01 -24.62
CA ILE A 124 -10.99 -35.27 -25.31
C ILE A 124 -10.91 -36.61 -26.09
N LEU A 125 -9.83 -36.86 -26.80
CA LEU A 125 -9.63 -38.08 -27.55
C LEU A 125 -9.64 -39.34 -26.64
N LEU A 126 -8.98 -39.24 -25.48
CA LEU A 126 -8.96 -40.33 -24.50
C LEU A 126 -10.35 -40.57 -23.87
N LEU A 127 -11.17 -39.52 -23.69
CA LEU A 127 -12.54 -39.66 -23.21
C LEU A 127 -13.44 -40.32 -24.26
N LEU A 128 -13.26 -39.99 -25.54
CA LEU A 128 -14.04 -40.60 -26.66
C LEU A 128 -13.74 -42.07 -26.83
N ILE A 129 -12.47 -42.52 -26.63
CA ILE A 129 -12.10 -43.94 -26.70
C ILE A 129 -12.71 -44.79 -25.57
N LYS A 130 -13.00 -44.16 -24.40
CA LYS A 130 -13.66 -44.84 -23.27
C LYS A 130 -15.18 -45.03 -23.43
N ILE A 131 -15.78 -44.36 -24.41
CA ILE A 131 -17.24 -44.39 -24.64
C ILE A 131 -17.61 -45.39 -25.75
N VAL A 132 -16.60 -45.86 -26.50
CA VAL A 132 -16.73 -46.90 -27.54
C VAL A 132 -16.31 -48.24 -26.92
#